data_8eb747a40f68b05bb3dce172615ae222
#
_entry.id   8eb747a40f68b05bb3dce172615ae222
#
_cell.length_a   1.000
_cell.length_b   1.000
_cell.length_c   1.000
_cell.angle_alpha   90.00
_cell.angle_beta   90.00
_cell.angle_gamma   90.00
#
_symmetry.space_group_name_H-M   'P 1'
#
loop_
_entity.id
_entity.type
_entity.pdbx_description
1 polymer ?
#
loop_
_entity_poly.entity_id
_entity_poly.type
_entity_poly.pdbx_seq_one_letter_code
_entity_poly.pdbx_strand_id
1 'polypeptide(L)'
;MGSSQTSSKTYGAPDATRHRPASGGTSPPPKTGVLPRPVRPVARCLGWRRNASSERHFVVAAPQNYLAVIKVVGIGGGGVNAVNRMIEVGLKGVEFIAINTDAQALLMSDADVKLDVGRELTRGLGAGADPEVGRQAAEQHREEIEEVLKGADMVFVTAGEGGGTGTGGAPVVANVARSIGALTIGVVTRPFGFEGRRRQLQAETGIEGLRDECDTLIVIPNDRLLSISDRKVSILDAFRSADQVLLSGVQGITDLITTPGLINLDFADVKSVMAGAGSALMGIGSARGEDRAAVAAEMAISSPLLEASVDGAHGVLLSISGGSDLGLFEINEAAQLVADAAHQEANIIFGAVIDDALGDEVRVTVIAAGFDGGTPKTSRRPDAYRRMAPAAGSPGVAETAAAARPGPSFTPSPRPQPTAPPRQSPSRFPAPEPAVTVDLTGSDGSPSGPGQPPGGGHPPDPAHAGGGTPVPPAPRRTLVFDDDLDVPDFLK
;
A
#
# COMPACT_ATOMS: atom_id res chain seq x y z
N MET A 1 -7.46 -57.89 35.04
CA MET A 1 -8.89 -58.05 35.24
C MET A 1 -9.53 -56.95 34.43
N GLY A 2 -10.09 -57.15 33.40
CA GLY A 2 -11.12 -57.79 32.65
C GLY A 2 -11.45 -56.81 31.52
N SER A 3 -11.24 -57.21 30.37
CA SER A 3 -12.07 -57.78 29.28
C SER A 3 -13.01 -56.75 28.63
N SER A 4 -12.69 -56.36 27.40
CA SER A 4 -13.26 -56.81 26.11
C SER A 4 -14.72 -56.42 25.88
N GLN A 5 -15.00 -55.67 24.78
CA GLN A 5 -15.83 -56.27 23.71
C GLN A 5 -15.88 -55.35 22.46
N THR A 6 -15.48 -55.98 21.40
CA THR A 6 -15.75 -55.71 19.98
C THR A 6 -17.24 -55.76 19.66
N SER A 7 -17.71 -54.97 18.72
CA SER A 7 -18.84 -55.35 17.87
C SER A 7 -18.78 -54.66 16.50
N SER A 8 -18.44 -55.47 15.54
CA SER A 8 -18.63 -55.33 14.11
C SER A 8 -20.10 -55.50 13.74
N LYS A 9 -20.65 -54.75 12.81
CA LYS A 9 -21.78 -55.20 11.96
C LYS A 9 -21.65 -54.63 10.54
N THR A 10 -21.39 -55.56 9.68
CA THR A 10 -21.53 -55.60 8.22
C THR A 10 -23.00 -55.80 7.79
N TYR A 11 -23.19 -55.70 6.46
CA TYR A 11 -24.35 -56.02 5.61
C TYR A 11 -25.29 -54.87 5.32
N GLY A 12 -25.75 -54.64 4.06
CA GLY A 12 -25.72 -55.39 2.82
C GLY A 12 -26.40 -54.54 1.73
N ALA A 13 -26.02 -54.78 0.52
CA ALA A 13 -26.80 -54.42 -0.66
C ALA A 13 -27.90 -55.50 -0.90
N PRO A 14 -28.98 -55.19 -1.59
CA PRO A 14 -29.32 -55.81 -2.87
C PRO A 14 -29.92 -54.81 -3.89
N ASP A 15 -29.66 -54.96 -5.12
CA ASP A 15 -30.05 -55.88 -6.19
C ASP A 15 -31.19 -55.34 -7.07
N ALA A 16 -30.92 -55.50 -8.31
CA ALA A 16 -31.58 -55.30 -9.54
C ALA A 16 -33.11 -55.55 -9.62
N THR A 17 -33.75 -54.81 -10.55
CA THR A 17 -34.64 -55.37 -11.60
C THR A 17 -35.11 -54.26 -12.55
N ARG A 18 -34.72 -54.34 -13.82
CA ARG A 18 -35.47 -54.61 -15.05
C ARG A 18 -36.86 -53.98 -15.17
N HIS A 19 -37.01 -53.15 -16.21
CA HIS A 19 -38.04 -53.32 -17.22
C HIS A 19 -37.79 -52.46 -18.46
N ARG A 20 -37.57 -53.11 -19.60
CA ARG A 20 -37.96 -52.70 -20.97
C ARG A 20 -39.33 -53.31 -21.25
N PRO A 21 -40.18 -52.87 -22.16
CA PRO A 21 -39.97 -52.87 -23.61
C PRO A 21 -40.63 -51.69 -24.42
N ALA A 22 -40.22 -51.50 -25.57
CA ALA A 22 -40.62 -51.82 -26.95
C ALA A 22 -41.45 -50.69 -27.57
N SER A 23 -41.26 -50.28 -28.73
CA SER A 23 -41.35 -50.74 -30.11
C SER A 23 -41.73 -49.59 -31.07
N GLY A 24 -41.33 -49.75 -32.27
CA GLY A 24 -41.92 -49.12 -33.45
C GLY A 24 -40.98 -48.09 -34.10
N GLY A 25 -40.44 -48.22 -35.21
CA GLY A 25 -40.79 -48.97 -36.42
C GLY A 25 -40.57 -48.08 -37.62
N THR A 26 -39.89 -48.63 -38.60
CA THR A 26 -40.01 -48.44 -40.05
C THR A 26 -39.33 -47.22 -40.67
N SER A 27 -38.56 -47.23 -41.69
CA SER A 27 -38.17 -48.05 -42.84
C SER A 27 -37.21 -47.23 -43.70
N PRO A 28 -36.53 -47.82 -44.72
CA PRO A 28 -35.29 -47.31 -45.26
C PRO A 28 -35.40 -46.43 -46.52
N PRO A 29 -34.29 -45.88 -47.04
CA PRO A 29 -34.27 -45.01 -48.17
C PRO A 29 -34.15 -45.76 -49.53
N PRO A 30 -34.45 -45.16 -50.68
CA PRO A 30 -34.22 -45.73 -52.00
C PRO A 30 -32.82 -45.39 -52.54
N LYS A 31 -32.24 -46.40 -53.16
CA LYS A 31 -31.06 -46.37 -54.03
C LYS A 31 -31.40 -45.66 -55.34
N THR A 32 -30.47 -44.88 -55.93
CA THR A 32 -30.02 -45.06 -57.34
C THR A 32 -29.15 -43.85 -57.73
N GLY A 33 -28.11 -44.18 -58.50
CA GLY A 33 -27.36 -43.18 -59.24
C GLY A 33 -25.89 -43.53 -59.48
N VAL A 34 -25.63 -44.59 -60.25
CA VAL A 34 -24.29 -44.89 -60.79
C VAL A 34 -24.07 -43.97 -61.99
N LEU A 35 -22.97 -43.25 -62.07
CA LEU A 35 -22.39 -42.73 -63.30
C LEU A 35 -20.85 -42.82 -63.24
N PRO A 36 -20.18 -42.92 -64.42
CA PRO A 36 -18.98 -43.70 -64.60
C PRO A 36 -17.69 -42.90 -64.45
N ARG A 37 -16.63 -43.65 -64.14
CA ARG A 37 -15.22 -43.23 -64.08
C ARG A 37 -14.71 -42.86 -65.47
N PRO A 38 -13.97 -41.75 -65.67
CA PRO A 38 -13.08 -41.61 -66.82
C PRO A 38 -11.67 -42.18 -66.50
N VAL A 39 -11.12 -42.72 -67.50
CA VAL A 39 -9.91 -43.51 -67.69
C VAL A 39 -8.67 -42.58 -67.52
N ARG A 40 -7.67 -43.09 -66.83
CA ARG A 40 -6.30 -42.49 -66.69
C ARG A 40 -5.53 -42.62 -68.02
N PRO A 41 -4.75 -41.62 -68.44
CA PRO A 41 -3.54 -41.87 -69.24
C PRO A 41 -2.31 -42.00 -68.31
N VAL A 42 -1.56 -43.08 -68.53
CA VAL A 42 -0.25 -43.34 -68.00
C VAL A 42 0.77 -42.46 -68.72
N ALA A 43 1.37 -41.52 -68.00
CA ALA A 43 2.62 -40.88 -68.49
C ALA A 43 3.72 -41.15 -67.45
N ARG A 44 4.62 -42.06 -67.86
CA ARG A 44 5.94 -42.25 -67.26
C ARG A 44 6.74 -41.00 -67.50
N CYS A 45 7.14 -40.28 -66.45
CA CYS A 45 8.31 -39.41 -66.44
C CYS A 45 9.13 -39.66 -65.21
N LEU A 46 10.32 -40.16 -65.43
CA LEU A 46 11.44 -40.13 -64.49
C LEU A 46 11.75 -38.66 -64.14
N GLY A 47 11.97 -38.37 -62.94
CA GLY A 47 12.55 -37.07 -62.60
C GLY A 47 12.49 -36.71 -61.13
N TRP A 48 13.57 -36.95 -60.42
CA TRP A 48 14.09 -36.22 -59.26
C TRP A 48 13.17 -35.96 -58.07
N ARG A 49 13.35 -36.79 -57.11
CA ARG A 49 13.01 -36.46 -55.70
C ARG A 49 13.86 -35.28 -55.26
N ARG A 50 13.35 -34.06 -55.36
CA ARG A 50 13.80 -32.99 -54.47
C ARG A 50 13.14 -33.27 -53.12
N ASN A 51 13.98 -33.65 -52.13
CA ASN A 51 13.63 -33.54 -50.71
C ASN A 51 13.36 -32.06 -50.44
N ALA A 52 12.09 -31.67 -50.45
CA ALA A 52 11.67 -30.46 -49.79
C ALA A 52 11.75 -30.79 -48.28
N SER A 53 12.91 -30.50 -47.71
CA SER A 53 13.04 -30.28 -46.27
C SER A 53 12.00 -29.17 -45.96
N SER A 54 10.90 -29.52 -45.32
CA SER A 54 10.02 -28.58 -44.70
C SER A 54 10.83 -27.95 -43.57
N GLU A 55 11.54 -26.86 -43.86
CA GLU A 55 12.01 -25.94 -42.85
C GLU A 55 10.74 -25.45 -42.11
N ARG A 56 10.49 -26.08 -40.99
CA ARG A 56 9.61 -25.51 -40.00
C ARG A 56 10.32 -24.26 -39.48
N HIS A 57 10.00 -23.11 -40.08
CA HIS A 57 10.31 -21.87 -39.44
C HIS A 57 9.58 -21.85 -38.10
N PHE A 58 10.29 -22.22 -37.05
CA PHE A 58 9.89 -21.83 -35.70
C PHE A 58 10.00 -20.30 -35.71
N VAL A 59 8.87 -19.63 -35.90
CA VAL A 59 8.76 -18.23 -35.51
C VAL A 59 8.85 -18.25 -33.99
N VAL A 60 10.08 -18.10 -33.49
CA VAL A 60 10.29 -17.70 -32.12
C VAL A 60 9.67 -16.31 -32.06
N ALA A 61 8.47 -16.22 -31.48
CA ALA A 61 7.92 -14.93 -31.09
C ALA A 61 9.03 -14.25 -30.29
N ALA A 62 9.40 -13.04 -30.68
CA ALA A 62 10.32 -12.26 -29.87
C ALA A 62 9.81 -12.32 -28.43
N PRO A 63 10.68 -12.56 -27.43
CA PRO A 63 10.26 -12.53 -26.05
C PRO A 63 9.64 -11.17 -25.81
N GLN A 64 8.32 -11.12 -25.72
CA GLN A 64 7.64 -9.97 -25.16
C GLN A 64 8.00 -10.03 -23.70
N ASN A 65 8.89 -9.15 -23.25
CA ASN A 65 9.12 -8.91 -21.83
C ASN A 65 7.80 -8.38 -21.26
N TYR A 66 6.97 -9.28 -20.82
CA TYR A 66 5.81 -8.94 -20.01
C TYR A 66 6.33 -8.60 -18.61
N LEU A 67 6.69 -7.33 -18.41
CA LEU A 67 6.86 -6.80 -17.07
C LEU A 67 5.47 -6.77 -16.43
N ALA A 68 5.38 -7.21 -15.19
CA ALA A 68 4.13 -7.12 -14.43
C ALA A 68 3.69 -5.66 -14.33
N VAL A 69 2.42 -5.40 -14.60
CA VAL A 69 1.84 -4.06 -14.46
C VAL A 69 1.47 -3.84 -12.99
N ILE A 70 2.23 -3.00 -12.33
CA ILE A 70 2.07 -2.69 -10.91
C ILE A 70 1.48 -1.29 -10.76
N LYS A 71 0.39 -1.17 -9.99
CA LYS A 71 -0.24 0.11 -9.70
C LYS A 71 -0.21 0.38 -8.19
N VAL A 72 0.09 1.62 -7.81
CA VAL A 72 0.11 2.07 -6.42
C VAL A 72 -1.00 3.09 -6.23
N VAL A 73 -1.99 2.75 -5.45
CA VAL A 73 -3.15 3.60 -5.15
C VAL A 73 -3.00 4.21 -3.77
N GLY A 74 -2.83 5.53 -3.73
CA GLY A 74 -2.90 6.30 -2.50
C GLY A 74 -4.29 6.83 -2.27
N ILE A 75 -4.95 6.40 -1.19
CA ILE A 75 -6.31 6.85 -0.90
C ILE A 75 -6.39 7.68 0.37
N GLY A 76 -7.10 8.82 0.29
CA GLY A 76 -7.20 9.82 1.35
C GLY A 76 -5.90 10.60 1.56
N GLY A 77 -5.89 11.53 2.52
CA GLY A 77 -4.74 12.42 2.73
C GLY A 77 -3.43 11.68 3.01
N GLY A 78 -3.43 10.68 3.89
CA GLY A 78 -2.23 9.91 4.24
C GLY A 78 -1.72 9.09 3.05
N GLY A 79 -2.61 8.40 2.32
CA GLY A 79 -2.22 7.61 1.15
C GLY A 79 -1.68 8.46 0.00
N VAL A 80 -2.30 9.62 -0.27
CA VAL A 80 -1.81 10.57 -1.28
C VAL A 80 -0.45 11.14 -0.90
N ASN A 81 -0.19 11.45 0.39
CA ASN A 81 1.12 11.90 0.84
C ASN A 81 2.18 10.81 0.66
N ALA A 82 1.85 9.55 0.96
CA ALA A 82 2.76 8.43 0.74
C ALA A 82 3.11 8.26 -0.75
N VAL A 83 2.11 8.35 -1.65
CA VAL A 83 2.31 8.32 -3.11
C VAL A 83 3.20 9.47 -3.56
N ASN A 84 2.93 10.70 -3.12
CA ASN A 84 3.79 11.83 -3.46
C ASN A 84 5.24 11.61 -3.00
N ARG A 85 5.44 11.01 -1.82
CA ARG A 85 6.77 10.66 -1.33
C ARG A 85 7.46 9.61 -2.20
N MET A 86 6.73 8.59 -2.67
CA MET A 86 7.25 7.57 -3.59
C MET A 86 7.70 8.18 -4.93
N ILE A 87 6.92 9.12 -5.46
CA ILE A 87 7.26 9.87 -6.67
C ILE A 87 8.49 10.77 -6.45
N GLU A 88 8.53 11.50 -5.33
CA GLU A 88 9.66 12.38 -4.97
C GLU A 88 10.99 11.62 -4.89
N VAL A 89 10.97 10.42 -4.32
CA VAL A 89 12.16 9.55 -4.23
C VAL A 89 12.48 8.86 -5.56
N GLY A 90 11.54 8.86 -6.51
CA GLY A 90 11.74 8.33 -7.85
C GLY A 90 11.56 6.82 -7.95
N LEU A 91 10.64 6.22 -7.19
CA LEU A 91 10.27 4.81 -7.34
C LEU A 91 9.81 4.53 -8.78
N LYS A 92 10.42 3.52 -9.41
CA LYS A 92 10.20 3.18 -10.83
C LYS A 92 9.40 1.90 -10.99
N GLY A 93 8.89 1.68 -12.20
CA GLY A 93 8.22 0.42 -12.56
C GLY A 93 6.78 0.30 -12.06
N VAL A 94 6.19 1.38 -11.55
CA VAL A 94 4.82 1.45 -11.06
C VAL A 94 4.07 2.63 -11.65
N GLU A 95 2.75 2.53 -11.74
CA GLU A 95 1.84 3.64 -12.07
C GLU A 95 1.20 4.15 -10.76
N PHE A 96 1.23 5.46 -10.56
CA PHE A 96 0.72 6.09 -9.35
C PHE A 96 -0.68 6.65 -9.53
N ILE A 97 -1.59 6.26 -8.64
CA ILE A 97 -2.98 6.69 -8.63
C ILE A 97 -3.28 7.35 -7.28
N ALA A 98 -3.75 8.59 -7.30
CA ALA A 98 -4.21 9.30 -6.11
C ALA A 98 -5.74 9.39 -6.09
N ILE A 99 -6.36 8.91 -5.02
CA ILE A 99 -7.81 8.95 -4.82
C ILE A 99 -8.12 9.75 -3.55
N ASN A 100 -8.92 10.79 -3.65
CA ASN A 100 -9.29 11.59 -2.47
C ASN A 100 -10.67 12.22 -2.63
N THR A 101 -11.30 12.55 -1.49
CA THR A 101 -12.50 13.41 -1.40
C THR A 101 -12.17 14.88 -1.19
N ASP A 102 -10.88 15.19 -0.98
CA ASP A 102 -10.35 16.55 -0.88
C ASP A 102 -9.69 16.92 -2.22
N ALA A 103 -10.40 17.77 -2.98
CA ALA A 103 -9.96 18.22 -4.29
C ALA A 103 -8.68 19.08 -4.23
N GLN A 104 -8.44 19.81 -3.13
CA GLN A 104 -7.25 20.64 -2.99
C GLN A 104 -6.01 19.75 -2.79
N ALA A 105 -6.09 18.76 -1.91
CA ALA A 105 -5.01 17.80 -1.70
C ALA A 105 -4.69 17.03 -3.00
N LEU A 106 -5.72 16.70 -3.79
CA LEU A 106 -5.55 15.99 -5.05
C LEU A 106 -4.87 16.83 -6.13
N LEU A 107 -5.16 18.14 -6.19
CA LEU A 107 -4.49 19.08 -7.10
C LEU A 107 -2.98 19.18 -6.81
N MET A 108 -2.59 19.05 -5.55
CA MET A 108 -1.20 19.15 -5.10
C MET A 108 -0.42 17.83 -5.29
N SER A 109 -1.08 16.75 -5.63
CA SER A 109 -0.42 15.46 -5.87
C SER A 109 0.28 15.44 -7.22
N ASP A 110 1.38 14.72 -7.31
CA ASP A 110 2.14 14.46 -8.54
C ASP A 110 1.83 13.10 -9.18
N ALA A 111 0.80 12.40 -8.68
CA ALA A 111 0.37 11.10 -9.22
C ALA A 111 -0.04 11.18 -10.70
N ASP A 112 0.23 10.08 -11.43
CA ASP A 112 -0.08 9.94 -12.86
C ASP A 112 -1.60 10.05 -13.12
N VAL A 113 -2.40 9.44 -12.23
CA VAL A 113 -3.86 9.47 -12.28
C VAL A 113 -4.40 10.04 -10.97
N LYS A 114 -5.39 10.92 -11.07
CA LYS A 114 -6.03 11.57 -9.93
C LYS A 114 -7.54 11.41 -10.03
N LEU A 115 -8.15 10.79 -9.01
CA LEU A 115 -9.60 10.60 -8.92
C LEU A 115 -10.19 11.39 -7.76
N ASP A 116 -11.05 12.36 -8.07
CA ASP A 116 -11.86 13.12 -7.09
C ASP A 116 -13.17 12.36 -6.84
N VAL A 117 -13.22 11.62 -5.73
CA VAL A 117 -14.35 10.75 -5.41
C VAL A 117 -15.33 11.42 -4.43
N GLY A 118 -16.62 11.17 -4.61
CA GLY A 118 -17.67 11.67 -3.71
C GLY A 118 -17.85 13.17 -3.72
N ARG A 119 -17.64 13.84 -4.84
CA ARG A 119 -17.79 15.29 -4.99
C ARG A 119 -19.19 15.78 -4.63
N GLU A 120 -20.20 14.98 -4.92
CA GLU A 120 -21.59 15.31 -4.56
C GLU A 120 -21.83 15.26 -3.04
N LEU A 121 -21.14 14.35 -2.33
CA LEU A 121 -21.24 14.19 -0.89
C LEU A 121 -20.43 15.24 -0.11
N THR A 122 -19.21 15.51 -0.57
CA THR A 122 -18.20 16.30 0.18
C THR A 122 -17.97 17.69 -0.38
N ARG A 123 -18.41 17.98 -1.58
CA ARG A 123 -18.14 19.20 -2.34
C ARG A 123 -16.62 19.44 -2.52
N GLY A 124 -15.81 18.41 -2.50
CA GLY A 124 -14.35 18.50 -2.58
C GLY A 124 -13.66 18.99 -1.31
N LEU A 125 -14.35 18.97 -0.16
CA LEU A 125 -13.84 19.46 1.14
C LEU A 125 -13.38 18.30 2.07
N GLY A 126 -13.35 17.07 1.55
CA GLY A 126 -12.98 15.90 2.33
C GLY A 126 -14.15 15.24 3.06
N ALA A 127 -13.93 14.02 3.56
CA ALA A 127 -14.95 13.20 4.24
C ALA A 127 -15.22 13.59 5.71
N GLY A 128 -14.60 14.65 6.24
CA GLY A 128 -14.85 15.14 7.62
C GLY A 128 -14.47 14.13 8.71
N ALA A 129 -13.50 13.26 8.49
CA ALA A 129 -13.09 12.17 9.37
C ALA A 129 -14.22 11.14 9.65
N ASP A 130 -15.17 10.99 8.72
CA ASP A 130 -16.22 9.98 8.77
C ASP A 130 -15.94 8.88 7.72
N PRO A 131 -15.60 7.65 8.15
CA PRO A 131 -15.30 6.54 7.23
C PRO A 131 -16.49 6.13 6.36
N GLU A 132 -17.71 6.30 6.85
CA GLU A 132 -18.90 5.96 6.08
C GLU A 132 -19.06 6.88 4.85
N VAL A 133 -18.76 8.18 5.01
CA VAL A 133 -18.72 9.12 3.89
C VAL A 133 -17.62 8.74 2.89
N GLY A 134 -16.43 8.34 3.39
CA GLY A 134 -15.34 7.85 2.54
C GLY A 134 -15.72 6.60 1.75
N ARG A 135 -16.38 5.65 2.39
CA ARG A 135 -16.87 4.42 1.75
C ARG A 135 -17.89 4.72 0.66
N GLN A 136 -18.91 5.53 0.97
CA GLN A 136 -19.93 5.91 0.00
C GLN A 136 -19.35 6.67 -1.19
N ALA A 137 -18.36 7.55 -0.95
CA ALA A 137 -17.65 8.27 -2.00
C ALA A 137 -16.94 7.32 -2.96
N ALA A 138 -16.23 6.32 -2.45
CA ALA A 138 -15.54 5.32 -3.25
C ALA A 138 -16.52 4.40 -3.99
N GLU A 139 -17.61 3.98 -3.34
CA GLU A 139 -18.64 3.14 -3.97
C GLU A 139 -19.36 3.85 -5.14
N GLN A 140 -19.62 5.15 -5.03
CA GLN A 140 -20.22 5.93 -6.11
C GLN A 140 -19.33 6.03 -7.37
N HIS A 141 -18.01 5.93 -7.17
CA HIS A 141 -17.03 6.02 -8.26
C HIS A 141 -16.35 4.65 -8.56
N ARG A 142 -17.04 3.56 -8.19
CA ARG A 142 -16.53 2.19 -8.35
C ARG A 142 -16.11 1.87 -9.81
N GLU A 143 -16.92 2.30 -10.76
CA GLU A 143 -16.66 2.07 -12.18
C GLU A 143 -15.40 2.84 -12.66
N GLU A 144 -15.21 4.07 -12.19
CA GLU A 144 -14.02 4.88 -12.50
C GLU A 144 -12.76 4.26 -11.87
N ILE A 145 -12.87 3.77 -10.62
CA ILE A 145 -11.79 3.07 -9.94
C ILE A 145 -11.44 1.78 -10.70
N GLU A 146 -12.43 1.01 -11.15
CA GLU A 146 -12.21 -0.20 -11.94
C GLU A 146 -11.49 0.11 -13.26
N GLU A 147 -11.89 1.16 -13.97
CA GLU A 147 -11.27 1.54 -15.24
C GLU A 147 -9.80 1.92 -15.08
N VAL A 148 -9.45 2.67 -14.03
CA VAL A 148 -8.04 3.04 -13.78
C VAL A 148 -7.19 1.87 -13.26
N LEU A 149 -7.81 0.87 -12.64
CA LEU A 149 -7.10 -0.34 -12.18
C LEU A 149 -6.98 -1.42 -13.24
N LYS A 150 -7.74 -1.33 -14.31
CA LYS A 150 -7.81 -2.34 -15.36
C LYS A 150 -6.42 -2.68 -15.94
N GLY A 151 -6.18 -3.97 -16.13
CA GLY A 151 -4.92 -4.49 -16.66
C GLY A 151 -3.77 -4.53 -15.66
N ALA A 152 -3.98 -4.22 -14.38
CA ALA A 152 -2.99 -4.41 -13.35
C ALA A 152 -2.83 -5.89 -12.98
N ASP A 153 -1.60 -6.35 -12.87
CA ASP A 153 -1.25 -7.66 -12.32
C ASP A 153 -1.16 -7.60 -10.79
N MET A 154 -0.73 -6.43 -10.27
CA MET A 154 -0.61 -6.15 -8.84
C MET A 154 -1.11 -4.74 -8.53
N VAL A 155 -1.81 -4.61 -7.40
CA VAL A 155 -2.28 -3.32 -6.89
C VAL A 155 -1.86 -3.18 -5.43
N PHE A 156 -1.10 -2.14 -5.14
CA PHE A 156 -0.87 -1.69 -3.77
C PHE A 156 -1.95 -0.67 -3.39
N VAL A 157 -2.59 -0.88 -2.25
CA VAL A 157 -3.53 0.07 -1.66
C VAL A 157 -2.88 0.67 -0.42
N THR A 158 -2.50 1.94 -0.51
CA THR A 158 -1.86 2.65 0.61
C THR A 158 -2.78 3.71 1.20
N ALA A 159 -2.91 3.70 2.53
CA ALA A 159 -3.75 4.63 3.26
C ALA A 159 -3.21 4.90 4.66
N GLY A 160 -3.52 6.08 5.19
CA GLY A 160 -3.42 6.34 6.63
C GLY A 160 -4.78 6.06 7.27
N GLU A 161 -4.81 5.05 8.13
CA GLU A 161 -6.04 4.62 8.78
C GLU A 161 -6.47 5.56 9.93
N GLY A 162 -7.76 5.55 10.27
CA GLY A 162 -8.33 6.41 11.30
C GLY A 162 -8.86 7.74 10.78
N GLY A 163 -8.72 8.00 9.46
CA GLY A 163 -9.37 9.12 8.76
C GLY A 163 -10.75 8.75 8.20
N GLY A 164 -11.32 9.62 7.39
CA GLY A 164 -12.59 9.35 6.69
C GLY A 164 -12.36 8.63 5.37
N THR A 165 -11.70 9.32 4.41
CA THR A 165 -11.54 8.85 3.03
C THR A 165 -10.70 7.58 2.95
N GLY A 166 -9.52 7.55 3.61
CA GLY A 166 -8.63 6.38 3.60
C GLY A 166 -9.31 5.17 4.20
N THR A 167 -9.75 5.30 5.45
CA THR A 167 -10.36 4.20 6.23
C THR A 167 -11.63 3.62 5.57
N GLY A 168 -12.48 4.48 5.02
CA GLY A 168 -13.72 4.04 4.38
C GLY A 168 -13.54 3.56 2.95
N GLY A 169 -12.66 4.22 2.19
CA GLY A 169 -12.49 3.94 0.76
C GLY A 169 -11.48 2.85 0.42
N ALA A 170 -10.45 2.63 1.27
CA ALA A 170 -9.43 1.61 0.99
C ALA A 170 -10.01 0.20 0.80
N PRO A 171 -10.97 -0.29 1.64
CA PRO A 171 -11.60 -1.57 1.41
C PRO A 171 -12.34 -1.65 0.07
N VAL A 172 -12.97 -0.56 -0.39
CA VAL A 172 -13.68 -0.52 -1.68
C VAL A 172 -12.69 -0.64 -2.83
N VAL A 173 -11.58 0.10 -2.79
CA VAL A 173 -10.52 0.02 -3.80
C VAL A 173 -9.91 -1.37 -3.84
N ALA A 174 -9.61 -1.96 -2.68
CA ALA A 174 -9.07 -3.32 -2.58
C ALA A 174 -10.04 -4.37 -3.17
N ASN A 175 -11.33 -4.27 -2.87
CA ASN A 175 -12.35 -5.13 -3.43
C ASN A 175 -12.41 -5.02 -4.96
N VAL A 176 -12.32 -3.81 -5.53
CA VAL A 176 -12.27 -3.60 -6.97
C VAL A 176 -11.02 -4.24 -7.57
N ALA A 177 -9.83 -3.99 -6.98
CA ALA A 177 -8.57 -4.56 -7.44
C ALA A 177 -8.59 -6.09 -7.45
N ARG A 178 -9.12 -6.71 -6.40
CA ARG A 178 -9.29 -8.16 -6.30
C ARG A 178 -10.30 -8.70 -7.31
N SER A 179 -11.40 -7.96 -7.57
CA SER A 179 -12.44 -8.37 -8.53
C SER A 179 -11.94 -8.45 -9.97
N ILE A 180 -10.97 -7.64 -10.36
CA ILE A 180 -10.32 -7.69 -11.67
C ILE A 180 -9.20 -8.74 -11.75
N GLY A 181 -8.89 -9.44 -10.62
CA GLY A 181 -7.91 -10.53 -10.56
C GLY A 181 -6.47 -10.08 -10.28
N ALA A 182 -6.25 -8.82 -9.92
CA ALA A 182 -4.95 -8.32 -9.52
C ALA A 182 -4.57 -8.85 -8.13
N LEU A 183 -3.28 -9.16 -7.91
CA LEU A 183 -2.77 -9.41 -6.57
C LEU A 183 -2.88 -8.12 -5.76
N THR A 184 -3.66 -8.13 -4.68
CA THR A 184 -4.00 -6.94 -3.92
C THR A 184 -3.29 -6.91 -2.58
N ILE A 185 -2.40 -5.94 -2.39
CA ILE A 185 -1.60 -5.77 -1.18
C ILE A 185 -1.95 -4.43 -0.52
N GLY A 186 -2.49 -4.48 0.70
CA GLY A 186 -2.68 -3.30 1.52
C GLY A 186 -1.40 -2.96 2.29
N VAL A 187 -0.96 -1.69 2.25
CA VAL A 187 0.15 -1.18 3.05
C VAL A 187 -0.33 0.09 3.74
N VAL A 188 -0.69 -0.03 5.01
CA VAL A 188 -1.39 1.04 5.72
C VAL A 188 -0.75 1.38 7.05
N THR A 189 -0.95 2.61 7.52
CA THR A 189 -0.45 3.04 8.82
C THR A 189 -1.56 3.13 9.84
N ARG A 190 -1.24 2.72 11.08
CA ARG A 190 -2.07 2.95 12.26
C ARG A 190 -1.71 4.31 12.87
N PRO A 191 -2.68 5.16 13.25
CA PRO A 191 -2.41 6.52 13.72
C PRO A 191 -1.55 6.53 15.00
N PHE A 192 -0.84 7.63 15.23
CA PHE A 192 -0.13 7.88 16.48
C PHE A 192 -1.10 7.98 17.66
N GLY A 193 -0.67 7.55 18.84
CA GLY A 193 -1.45 7.64 20.07
C GLY A 193 -1.91 9.05 20.41
N PHE A 194 -1.11 10.08 20.10
CA PHE A 194 -1.47 11.49 20.31
C PHE A 194 -2.58 12.01 19.40
N GLU A 195 -2.89 11.33 18.28
CA GLU A 195 -3.99 11.69 17.38
C GLU A 195 -5.38 11.37 17.99
N GLY A 196 -5.41 10.62 19.05
CA GLY A 196 -6.57 10.41 19.91
C GLY A 196 -7.29 9.07 19.69
N ARG A 197 -7.92 8.62 20.78
CA ARG A 197 -8.57 7.29 20.88
C ARG A 197 -9.66 7.04 19.83
N ARG A 198 -10.42 8.08 19.45
CA ARG A 198 -11.46 7.93 18.44
C ARG A 198 -10.85 7.51 17.11
N ARG A 199 -9.74 8.15 16.73
CA ARG A 199 -9.04 7.86 15.49
C ARG A 199 -8.43 6.46 15.48
N GLN A 200 -7.89 6.01 16.62
CA GLN A 200 -7.41 4.64 16.78
C GLN A 200 -8.53 3.59 16.61
N LEU A 201 -9.70 3.80 17.22
CA LEU A 201 -10.83 2.88 17.08
C LEU A 201 -11.35 2.82 15.64
N GLN A 202 -11.40 3.97 14.95
CA GLN A 202 -11.77 4.02 13.54
C GLN A 202 -10.74 3.27 12.67
N ALA A 203 -9.44 3.41 12.98
CA ALA A 203 -8.37 2.70 12.28
C ALA A 203 -8.49 1.17 12.44
N GLU A 204 -8.74 0.66 13.64
CA GLU A 204 -8.91 -0.78 13.85
C GLU A 204 -10.08 -1.33 13.03
N THR A 205 -11.23 -0.62 13.02
CA THR A 205 -12.38 -1.05 12.20
C THR A 205 -12.07 -1.03 10.70
N GLY A 206 -11.34 -0.01 10.22
CA GLY A 206 -10.92 0.09 8.83
C GLY A 206 -9.95 -1.03 8.44
N ILE A 207 -8.97 -1.30 9.30
CA ILE A 207 -7.98 -2.38 9.12
C ILE A 207 -8.66 -3.76 9.05
N GLU A 208 -9.65 -4.01 9.91
CA GLU A 208 -10.45 -5.25 9.85
C GLU A 208 -11.18 -5.37 8.50
N GLY A 209 -11.87 -4.31 8.07
CA GLY A 209 -12.56 -4.31 6.77
C GLY A 209 -11.61 -4.45 5.58
N LEU A 210 -10.43 -3.81 5.62
CA LEU A 210 -9.44 -3.90 4.55
C LEU A 210 -8.79 -5.28 4.48
N ARG A 211 -8.59 -5.95 5.63
CA ARG A 211 -8.03 -7.32 5.69
C ARG A 211 -8.86 -8.34 4.93
N ASP A 212 -10.18 -8.20 4.98
CA ASP A 212 -11.09 -9.12 4.28
C ASP A 212 -11.07 -8.94 2.76
N GLU A 213 -10.64 -7.76 2.29
CA GLU A 213 -10.62 -7.40 0.88
C GLU A 213 -9.24 -7.48 0.22
N CYS A 214 -8.15 -7.59 0.98
CA CYS A 214 -6.79 -7.76 0.46
C CYS A 214 -6.36 -9.23 0.42
N ASP A 215 -5.41 -9.57 -0.45
CA ASP A 215 -4.67 -10.83 -0.39
C ASP A 215 -3.68 -10.81 0.77
N THR A 216 -2.98 -9.68 0.93
CA THR A 216 -2.04 -9.45 2.03
C THR A 216 -2.23 -8.04 2.57
N LEU A 217 -2.21 -7.90 3.88
CA LEU A 217 -2.29 -6.60 4.56
C LEU A 217 -1.10 -6.40 5.49
N ILE A 218 -0.31 -5.38 5.19
CA ILE A 218 0.80 -4.90 6.00
C ILE A 218 0.33 -3.68 6.79
N VAL A 219 0.36 -3.77 8.13
CA VAL A 219 -0.06 -2.67 9.01
C VAL A 219 1.16 -2.15 9.75
N ILE A 220 1.42 -0.84 9.62
CA ILE A 220 2.55 -0.16 10.22
C ILE A 220 2.06 0.65 11.42
N PRO A 221 2.44 0.30 12.65
CA PRO A 221 2.05 1.06 13.82
C PRO A 221 2.94 2.30 14.00
N ASN A 222 2.39 3.51 13.74
CA ASN A 222 3.16 4.75 13.82
C ASN A 222 3.81 5.00 15.18
N ASP A 223 3.20 4.55 16.29
CA ASP A 223 3.79 4.68 17.63
C ASP A 223 5.14 3.95 17.75
N ARG A 224 5.38 2.91 16.95
CA ARG A 224 6.67 2.20 16.93
C ARG A 224 7.77 3.04 16.27
N LEU A 225 7.41 3.91 15.33
CA LEU A 225 8.36 4.84 14.71
C LEU A 225 8.92 5.83 15.72
N LEU A 226 8.12 6.25 16.71
CA LEU A 226 8.59 7.12 17.79
C LEU A 226 9.61 6.43 18.71
N SER A 227 9.59 5.10 18.77
CA SER A 227 10.57 4.34 19.57
C SER A 227 11.94 4.21 18.91
N ILE A 228 11.99 4.38 17.60
CA ILE A 228 13.22 4.33 16.78
C ILE A 228 13.79 5.74 16.58
N SER A 229 12.93 6.75 16.62
CA SER A 229 13.28 8.14 16.36
C SER A 229 13.89 8.83 17.59
N ASP A 230 14.68 9.87 17.34
CA ASP A 230 15.22 10.72 18.40
C ASP A 230 14.11 11.45 19.17
N ARG A 231 14.30 11.67 20.46
CA ARG A 231 13.33 12.40 21.33
C ARG A 231 13.04 13.85 20.91
N LYS A 232 13.81 14.39 19.94
CA LYS A 232 13.68 15.76 19.43
C LYS A 232 12.98 15.81 18.08
N VAL A 233 12.44 14.69 17.58
CA VAL A 233 11.73 14.61 16.32
C VAL A 233 10.53 15.55 16.31
N SER A 234 10.38 16.35 15.28
CA SER A 234 9.19 17.17 15.06
C SER A 234 7.99 16.32 14.63
N ILE A 235 6.77 16.85 14.84
CA ILE A 235 5.55 16.16 14.38
C ILE A 235 5.59 15.93 12.86
N LEU A 236 6.10 16.90 12.10
CA LEU A 236 6.21 16.79 10.64
C LEU A 236 7.19 15.66 10.24
N ASP A 237 8.32 15.55 10.94
CA ASP A 237 9.30 14.50 10.66
C ASP A 237 8.77 13.11 11.07
N ALA A 238 7.96 13.04 12.12
CA ALA A 238 7.29 11.79 12.50
C ALA A 238 6.34 11.29 11.38
N PHE A 239 5.55 12.17 10.77
CA PHE A 239 4.71 11.81 9.62
C PHE A 239 5.55 11.46 8.38
N ARG A 240 6.62 12.20 8.11
CA ARG A 240 7.55 11.83 7.03
C ARG A 240 8.18 10.46 7.24
N SER A 241 8.49 10.09 8.48
CA SER A 241 8.98 8.75 8.80
C SER A 241 7.93 7.68 8.51
N ALA A 242 6.66 7.95 8.78
CA ALA A 242 5.57 7.04 8.42
C ALA A 242 5.44 6.88 6.89
N ASP A 243 5.49 7.98 6.14
CA ASP A 243 5.47 7.95 4.66
C ASP A 243 6.68 7.20 4.10
N GLN A 244 7.87 7.35 4.73
CA GLN A 244 9.09 6.65 4.35
C GLN A 244 8.97 5.12 4.56
N VAL A 245 8.31 4.67 5.62
CA VAL A 245 8.11 3.25 5.88
C VAL A 245 7.08 2.66 4.90
N LEU A 246 6.01 3.41 4.56
CA LEU A 246 5.08 3.02 3.49
C LEU A 246 5.81 2.87 2.14
N LEU A 247 6.66 3.84 1.79
CA LEU A 247 7.53 3.75 0.62
C LEU A 247 8.38 2.48 0.67
N SER A 248 9.09 2.24 1.79
CA SER A 248 9.98 1.07 1.90
C SER A 248 9.23 -0.26 1.77
N GLY A 249 7.97 -0.31 2.24
CA GLY A 249 7.13 -1.50 2.08
C GLY A 249 6.75 -1.77 0.62
N VAL A 250 6.37 -0.74 -0.12
CA VAL A 250 6.06 -0.85 -1.54
C VAL A 250 7.33 -1.11 -2.35
N GLN A 251 8.40 -0.36 -2.09
CA GLN A 251 9.68 -0.47 -2.77
C GLN A 251 10.31 -1.85 -2.60
N GLY A 252 10.33 -2.39 -1.37
CA GLY A 252 10.92 -3.70 -1.08
C GLY A 252 10.30 -4.86 -1.86
N ILE A 253 9.03 -4.74 -2.26
CA ILE A 253 8.37 -5.72 -3.11
C ILE A 253 8.56 -5.38 -4.60
N THR A 254 8.40 -4.11 -4.94
CA THR A 254 8.46 -3.65 -6.35
C THR A 254 9.83 -3.84 -6.96
N ASP A 255 10.90 -3.48 -6.23
CA ASP A 255 12.28 -3.58 -6.71
C ASP A 255 12.66 -5.02 -7.06
N LEU A 256 12.15 -5.99 -6.29
CA LEU A 256 12.39 -7.42 -6.56
C LEU A 256 11.82 -7.89 -7.91
N ILE A 257 10.74 -7.25 -8.37
CA ILE A 257 10.01 -7.62 -9.60
C ILE A 257 10.50 -6.80 -10.79
N THR A 258 10.74 -5.49 -10.59
CA THR A 258 10.94 -4.54 -11.68
C THR A 258 12.39 -4.17 -11.93
N THR A 259 13.25 -4.29 -10.89
CA THR A 259 14.65 -3.85 -10.98
C THR A 259 15.56 -5.04 -11.26
N PRO A 260 16.34 -5.02 -12.36
CA PRO A 260 17.33 -6.05 -12.60
C PRO A 260 18.38 -6.08 -11.49
N GLY A 261 18.46 -7.19 -10.77
CA GLY A 261 19.39 -7.38 -9.67
C GLY A 261 20.35 -8.55 -9.90
N LEU A 262 21.15 -8.89 -8.89
CA LEU A 262 21.99 -10.08 -8.88
C LEU A 262 21.16 -11.37 -8.79
N ILE A 263 20.07 -11.32 -8.03
CA ILE A 263 19.10 -12.41 -7.87
C ILE A 263 17.73 -11.81 -8.11
N ASN A 264 17.15 -12.16 -9.26
CA ASN A 264 15.84 -11.65 -9.65
C ASN A 264 14.76 -12.64 -9.24
N LEU A 265 13.64 -12.11 -8.80
CA LEU A 265 12.41 -12.85 -8.57
C LEU A 265 11.43 -12.59 -9.70
N ASP A 266 10.68 -13.61 -10.09
CA ASP A 266 9.55 -13.39 -10.97
C ASP A 266 8.27 -13.02 -10.18
N PHE A 267 7.30 -12.46 -10.89
CA PHE A 267 6.03 -12.08 -10.29
C PHE A 267 5.26 -13.28 -9.70
N ALA A 268 5.42 -14.47 -10.29
CA ALA A 268 4.72 -15.66 -9.83
C ALA A 268 5.24 -16.13 -8.46
N ASP A 269 6.54 -15.96 -8.19
CA ASP A 269 7.13 -16.27 -6.89
C ASP A 269 6.56 -15.36 -5.81
N VAL A 270 6.57 -14.04 -6.03
CA VAL A 270 5.96 -13.07 -5.11
C VAL A 270 4.48 -13.36 -4.89
N LYS A 271 3.74 -13.67 -5.95
CA LYS A 271 2.34 -14.05 -5.87
C LYS A 271 2.12 -15.31 -5.03
N SER A 272 3.00 -16.31 -5.10
CA SER A 272 2.87 -17.57 -4.36
C SER A 272 2.95 -17.38 -2.84
N VAL A 273 3.67 -16.36 -2.37
CA VAL A 273 3.82 -16.03 -0.94
C VAL A 273 2.74 -15.07 -0.47
N MET A 274 2.33 -14.12 -1.33
CA MET A 274 1.44 -13.03 -0.94
C MET A 274 -0.04 -13.30 -1.19
N ALA A 275 -0.40 -14.21 -2.12
CA ALA A 275 -1.81 -14.47 -2.42
C ALA A 275 -2.52 -15.17 -1.25
N GLY A 276 -3.53 -14.50 -0.69
CA GLY A 276 -4.33 -15.03 0.42
C GLY A 276 -3.56 -15.19 1.74
N ALA A 277 -2.41 -14.53 1.90
CA ALA A 277 -1.58 -14.62 3.10
C ALA A 277 -2.18 -13.88 4.32
N GLY A 278 -3.18 -13.04 4.12
CA GLY A 278 -3.84 -12.31 5.20
C GLY A 278 -2.96 -11.23 5.81
N SER A 279 -2.73 -11.27 7.11
CA SER A 279 -1.86 -10.27 7.78
C SER A 279 -0.39 -10.58 7.54
N ALA A 280 0.38 -9.53 7.21
CA ALA A 280 1.83 -9.61 7.11
C ALA A 280 2.50 -8.55 8.00
N LEU A 281 3.73 -8.84 8.40
CA LEU A 281 4.59 -7.96 9.18
C LEU A 281 5.80 -7.58 8.35
N MET A 282 6.29 -6.37 8.55
CA MET A 282 7.45 -5.86 7.83
C MET A 282 8.52 -5.38 8.81
N GLY A 283 9.75 -5.82 8.57
CA GLY A 283 10.93 -5.32 9.26
C GLY A 283 11.92 -4.73 8.28
N ILE A 284 12.57 -3.65 8.66
CA ILE A 284 13.57 -2.96 7.84
C ILE A 284 14.81 -2.77 8.72
N GLY A 285 15.96 -3.09 8.15
CA GLY A 285 17.27 -2.78 8.73
C GLY A 285 18.20 -2.21 7.68
N SER A 286 19.09 -1.32 8.09
CA SER A 286 20.16 -0.82 7.23
C SER A 286 21.44 -0.65 8.02
N ALA A 287 22.56 -0.97 7.42
CA ALA A 287 23.87 -0.88 8.06
C ALA A 287 24.98 -0.60 7.05
N ARG A 288 26.13 -0.18 7.59
CA ARG A 288 27.36 0.12 6.84
C ARG A 288 28.53 -0.55 7.52
N GLY A 289 29.61 -0.81 6.78
CA GLY A 289 30.84 -1.40 7.32
C GLY A 289 31.06 -2.85 6.91
N GLU A 290 31.96 -3.57 7.61
CA GLU A 290 32.40 -4.91 7.19
C GLU A 290 31.29 -5.98 7.31
N ASP A 291 30.47 -5.94 8.38
CA ASP A 291 29.38 -6.90 8.64
C ASP A 291 27.99 -6.30 8.30
N ARG A 292 27.94 -5.35 7.35
CA ARG A 292 26.74 -4.54 7.09
C ARG A 292 25.48 -5.37 6.75
N ALA A 293 25.62 -6.46 6.01
CA ALA A 293 24.48 -7.28 5.62
C ALA A 293 23.92 -8.08 6.79
N ALA A 294 24.79 -8.67 7.62
CA ALA A 294 24.39 -9.39 8.81
C ALA A 294 23.73 -8.44 9.84
N VAL A 295 24.34 -7.29 10.10
CA VAL A 295 23.77 -6.28 11.01
C VAL A 295 22.43 -5.74 10.50
N ALA A 296 22.29 -5.48 9.19
CA ALA A 296 21.04 -5.04 8.60
C ALA A 296 19.95 -6.12 8.72
N ALA A 297 20.29 -7.40 8.49
CA ALA A 297 19.36 -8.51 8.67
C ALA A 297 18.90 -8.67 10.12
N GLU A 298 19.84 -8.60 11.09
CA GLU A 298 19.51 -8.65 12.52
C GLU A 298 18.60 -7.48 12.92
N MET A 299 18.88 -6.27 12.44
CA MET A 299 18.03 -5.09 12.66
C MET A 299 16.64 -5.28 12.04
N ALA A 300 16.54 -5.86 10.84
CA ALA A 300 15.26 -6.13 10.19
C ALA A 300 14.41 -7.11 10.99
N ILE A 301 15.00 -8.24 11.44
CA ILE A 301 14.30 -9.27 12.22
C ILE A 301 13.92 -8.75 13.62
N SER A 302 14.75 -7.92 14.22
CA SER A 302 14.51 -7.33 15.54
C SER A 302 13.76 -5.99 15.48
N SER A 303 13.31 -5.58 14.30
CA SER A 303 12.68 -4.28 14.07
C SER A 303 11.47 -4.07 14.99
N PRO A 304 11.36 -2.92 15.67
CA PRO A 304 10.16 -2.57 16.44
C PRO A 304 8.87 -2.50 15.61
N LEU A 305 8.97 -2.39 14.28
CA LEU A 305 7.83 -2.42 13.36
C LEU A 305 7.18 -3.80 13.30
N LEU A 306 7.93 -4.86 13.63
CA LEU A 306 7.39 -6.19 13.82
C LEU A 306 6.67 -6.23 15.17
N GLU A 307 5.34 -6.22 15.16
CA GLU A 307 4.53 -6.35 16.40
C GLU A 307 4.58 -7.77 16.97
N ALA A 308 5.02 -8.74 16.20
CA ALA A 308 5.14 -10.15 16.57
C ALA A 308 6.47 -10.75 16.09
N SER A 309 6.76 -11.98 16.51
CA SER A 309 7.90 -12.73 16.01
C SER A 309 7.68 -13.20 14.57
N VAL A 310 8.73 -13.21 13.77
CA VAL A 310 8.74 -13.81 12.42
C VAL A 310 8.55 -15.33 12.47
N ASP A 311 8.80 -15.96 13.61
CA ASP A 311 8.78 -17.41 13.86
C ASP A 311 7.46 -18.13 13.50
N GLY A 312 6.34 -17.39 13.38
CA GLY A 312 5.04 -17.95 13.00
C GLY A 312 4.66 -17.75 11.53
N ALA A 313 5.54 -17.17 10.72
CA ALA A 313 5.27 -16.90 9.32
C ALA A 313 5.56 -18.14 8.44
N HIS A 314 4.61 -18.50 7.58
CA HIS A 314 4.80 -19.57 6.59
C HIS A 314 5.36 -19.07 5.26
N GLY A 315 5.31 -17.76 5.01
CA GLY A 315 5.89 -17.10 3.86
C GLY A 315 6.79 -15.96 4.28
N VAL A 316 7.99 -15.88 3.73
CA VAL A 316 8.92 -14.78 3.98
C VAL A 316 9.46 -14.26 2.66
N LEU A 317 9.29 -12.97 2.42
CA LEU A 317 9.91 -12.27 1.32
C LEU A 317 11.07 -11.43 1.86
N LEU A 318 12.27 -11.67 1.34
CA LEU A 318 13.50 -11.00 1.75
C LEU A 318 14.06 -10.19 0.59
N SER A 319 14.13 -8.89 0.75
CA SER A 319 14.76 -7.97 -0.19
C SER A 319 16.07 -7.46 0.40
N ILE A 320 17.17 -7.66 -0.33
CA ILE A 320 18.49 -7.17 0.04
C ILE A 320 18.92 -6.16 -1.02
N SER A 321 19.12 -4.91 -0.65
CA SER A 321 19.55 -3.84 -1.54
C SER A 321 20.88 -3.28 -1.08
N GLY A 322 21.80 -3.09 -2.01
CA GLY A 322 23.11 -2.50 -1.72
C GLY A 322 23.77 -1.97 -2.98
N GLY A 323 24.91 -1.32 -2.84
CA GLY A 323 25.71 -0.84 -3.96
C GLY A 323 26.28 -1.97 -4.82
N SER A 324 26.95 -1.61 -5.90
CA SER A 324 27.61 -2.55 -6.84
C SER A 324 28.73 -3.38 -6.19
N ASP A 325 29.14 -3.05 -4.97
CA ASP A 325 30.12 -3.76 -4.15
C ASP A 325 29.52 -4.87 -3.25
N LEU A 326 28.18 -5.07 -3.30
CA LEU A 326 27.48 -6.09 -2.53
C LEU A 326 27.94 -7.50 -2.89
N GLY A 327 28.53 -8.19 -1.91
CA GLY A 327 29.12 -9.53 -2.10
C GLY A 327 28.14 -10.68 -1.91
N LEU A 328 28.37 -11.80 -2.64
CA LEU A 328 27.54 -13.00 -2.50
C LEU A 328 27.58 -13.58 -1.07
N PHE A 329 28.70 -13.47 -0.36
CA PHE A 329 28.81 -13.96 1.02
C PHE A 329 27.96 -13.12 1.96
N GLU A 330 27.91 -11.81 1.79
CA GLU A 330 27.05 -10.89 2.55
C GLU A 330 25.57 -11.25 2.35
N ILE A 331 25.16 -11.50 1.10
CA ILE A 331 23.78 -11.93 0.77
C ILE A 331 23.44 -13.26 1.45
N ASN A 332 24.36 -14.24 1.40
CA ASN A 332 24.14 -15.56 1.99
C ASN A 332 24.02 -15.48 3.53
N GLU A 333 24.87 -14.68 4.17
CA GLU A 333 24.84 -14.49 5.63
C GLU A 333 23.54 -13.83 6.09
N ALA A 334 23.11 -12.76 5.41
CA ALA A 334 21.82 -12.12 5.69
C ALA A 334 20.64 -13.07 5.48
N ALA A 335 20.64 -13.83 4.39
CA ALA A 335 19.57 -14.79 4.09
C ALA A 335 19.51 -15.92 5.12
N GLN A 336 20.67 -16.39 5.61
CA GLN A 336 20.73 -17.45 6.63
C GLN A 336 20.20 -16.96 7.98
N LEU A 337 20.55 -15.73 8.41
CA LEU A 337 20.03 -15.15 9.64
C LEU A 337 18.51 -15.03 9.63
N VAL A 338 17.93 -14.64 8.48
CA VAL A 338 16.47 -14.55 8.32
C VAL A 338 15.84 -15.94 8.31
N ALA A 339 16.48 -16.92 7.66
CA ALA A 339 15.99 -18.30 7.61
C ALA A 339 15.97 -18.94 9.01
N ASP A 340 17.00 -18.71 9.81
CA ASP A 340 17.08 -19.22 11.20
C ASP A 340 16.03 -18.59 12.12
N ALA A 341 15.54 -17.38 11.80
CA ALA A 341 14.51 -16.67 12.55
C ALA A 341 13.07 -16.99 12.11
N ALA A 342 12.89 -17.59 10.92
CA ALA A 342 11.61 -17.95 10.36
C ALA A 342 11.17 -19.37 10.78
N HIS A 343 9.90 -19.72 10.47
CA HIS A 343 9.42 -21.11 10.69
C HIS A 343 10.21 -22.11 9.85
N GLN A 344 10.46 -23.32 10.36
CA GLN A 344 11.25 -24.36 9.67
C GLN A 344 10.67 -24.79 8.30
N GLU A 345 9.35 -24.66 8.14
CA GLU A 345 8.65 -24.98 6.89
C GLU A 345 8.28 -23.72 6.10
N ALA A 346 8.84 -22.53 6.47
CA ALA A 346 8.54 -21.30 5.78
C ALA A 346 9.06 -21.31 4.33
N ASN A 347 8.23 -20.86 3.41
CA ASN A 347 8.65 -20.58 2.04
C ASN A 347 9.39 -19.23 2.01
N ILE A 348 10.71 -19.28 1.95
CA ILE A 348 11.56 -18.09 1.95
C ILE A 348 11.96 -17.77 0.52
N ILE A 349 11.53 -16.60 0.05
CA ILE A 349 11.88 -16.07 -1.25
C ILE A 349 12.76 -14.85 -1.04
N PHE A 350 13.95 -14.84 -1.65
CA PHE A 350 14.87 -13.73 -1.51
C PHE A 350 15.35 -13.21 -2.86
N GLY A 351 15.57 -11.91 -2.94
CA GLY A 351 16.17 -11.24 -4.06
C GLY A 351 17.22 -10.23 -3.61
N ALA A 352 18.19 -9.98 -4.51
CA ALA A 352 19.25 -9.03 -4.27
C ALA A 352 19.29 -8.01 -5.41
N VAL A 353 19.08 -6.74 -5.06
CA VAL A 353 18.97 -5.61 -5.97
C VAL A 353 20.17 -4.70 -5.81
N ILE A 354 20.75 -4.25 -6.92
CA ILE A 354 21.83 -3.27 -6.91
C ILE A 354 21.20 -1.87 -6.99
N ASP A 355 21.49 -1.06 -5.97
CA ASP A 355 21.11 0.35 -5.90
C ASP A 355 22.34 1.18 -5.52
N ASP A 356 23.00 1.74 -6.52
CA ASP A 356 24.20 2.55 -6.33
C ASP A 356 23.94 3.85 -5.54
N ALA A 357 22.68 4.26 -5.38
CA ALA A 357 22.33 5.39 -4.53
C ALA A 357 22.55 5.12 -3.04
N LEU A 358 22.58 3.86 -2.62
CA LEU A 358 22.89 3.45 -1.25
C LEU A 358 24.39 3.57 -0.90
N GLY A 359 25.27 3.60 -1.91
CA GLY A 359 26.72 3.62 -1.72
C GLY A 359 27.21 2.39 -0.96
N ASP A 360 27.81 2.61 0.23
CA ASP A 360 28.33 1.57 1.13
C ASP A 360 27.29 0.99 2.09
N GLU A 361 26.02 1.44 2.00
CA GLU A 361 24.93 0.96 2.85
C GLU A 361 24.27 -0.28 2.26
N VAL A 362 23.97 -1.26 3.10
CA VAL A 362 23.11 -2.39 2.77
C VAL A 362 21.81 -2.24 3.51
N ARG A 363 20.71 -2.39 2.77
CA ARG A 363 19.35 -2.37 3.32
C ARG A 363 18.73 -3.73 3.16
N VAL A 364 18.15 -4.22 4.24
CA VAL A 364 17.44 -5.50 4.29
C VAL A 364 15.99 -5.22 4.68
N THR A 365 15.06 -5.65 3.83
CA THR A 365 13.62 -5.60 4.12
C THR A 365 13.09 -7.02 4.19
N VAL A 366 12.48 -7.36 5.32
CA VAL A 366 11.86 -8.67 5.58
C VAL A 366 10.35 -8.47 5.66
N ILE A 367 9.60 -9.21 4.86
CA ILE A 367 8.14 -9.24 4.90
C ILE A 367 7.74 -10.67 5.26
N ALA A 368 7.19 -10.84 6.45
CA ALA A 368 6.72 -12.11 6.98
C ALA A 368 5.20 -12.20 6.86
N ALA A 369 4.69 -13.23 6.21
CA ALA A 369 3.29 -13.37 5.86
C ALA A 369 2.77 -14.79 6.15
N GLY A 370 1.46 -15.00 6.14
CA GLY A 370 0.87 -16.32 6.31
C GLY A 370 0.97 -16.84 7.74
N PHE A 371 0.52 -16.07 8.73
CA PHE A 371 0.54 -16.48 10.13
C PHE A 371 -0.63 -17.44 10.45
N ASP A 372 -0.37 -18.49 11.25
CA ASP A 372 -1.39 -19.40 11.74
C ASP A 372 -2.51 -18.65 12.49
N GLY A 373 -3.75 -18.82 12.03
CA GLY A 373 -4.92 -18.17 12.61
C GLY A 373 -5.15 -16.72 12.14
N GLY A 374 -4.46 -16.27 11.07
CA GLY A 374 -4.71 -14.97 10.42
C GLY A 374 -4.22 -13.75 11.18
N THR A 375 -3.71 -13.90 12.40
CA THR A 375 -3.17 -12.80 13.20
C THR A 375 -1.82 -13.20 13.84
N PRO A 376 -0.78 -12.38 13.70
CA PRO A 376 0.52 -12.64 14.32
C PRO A 376 0.40 -12.75 15.86
N LYS A 377 1.07 -13.74 16.46
CA LYS A 377 1.14 -13.87 17.91
C LYS A 377 2.03 -12.75 18.46
N THR A 378 1.45 -11.79 19.17
CA THR A 378 2.20 -10.73 19.85
C THR A 378 3.24 -11.32 20.80
N SER A 379 4.52 -11.05 20.56
CA SER A 379 5.59 -11.40 21.48
C SER A 379 5.41 -10.58 22.76
N ARG A 380 4.97 -11.22 23.85
CA ARG A 380 5.06 -10.63 25.17
C ARG A 380 6.55 -10.49 25.51
N ARG A 381 7.17 -9.36 25.22
CA ARG A 381 8.42 -9.00 25.88
C ARG A 381 8.15 -8.99 27.38
N PRO A 382 8.95 -9.69 28.20
CA PRO A 382 8.82 -9.57 29.65
C PRO A 382 9.07 -8.11 30.01
N ASP A 383 8.15 -7.49 30.77
CA ASP A 383 8.27 -6.16 31.34
C ASP A 383 9.54 -6.04 32.22
N ALA A 384 10.70 -5.84 31.62
CA ALA A 384 11.96 -5.58 32.31
C ALA A 384 12.03 -4.16 32.91
N TYR A 385 11.05 -3.30 32.60
CA TYR A 385 11.06 -1.91 33.08
C TYR A 385 10.14 -1.62 34.29
N ARG A 386 9.53 -2.66 34.90
CA ARG A 386 8.64 -2.44 36.05
C ARG A 386 9.32 -2.72 37.41
N ARG A 387 10.62 -2.58 37.53
CA ARG A 387 11.33 -2.70 38.83
C ARG A 387 12.26 -1.54 39.07
N MET A 388 11.72 -0.37 39.41
CA MET A 388 12.38 0.62 40.22
C MET A 388 11.33 1.53 40.85
N ALA A 389 10.64 1.00 41.86
CA ALA A 389 10.05 1.79 42.92
C ALA A 389 10.74 1.41 44.22
N PRO A 390 11.19 2.37 45.04
CA PRO A 390 11.93 2.06 46.28
C PRO A 390 10.98 1.43 47.29
N ALA A 391 11.40 0.32 47.86
CA ALA A 391 10.77 -0.33 49.00
C ALA A 391 10.89 0.53 50.24
N ALA A 392 9.77 1.03 50.73
CA ALA A 392 9.64 1.48 52.11
C ALA A 392 9.28 0.27 52.96
N GLY A 393 10.11 -0.01 53.97
CA GLY A 393 10.00 -1.16 54.82
C GLY A 393 8.83 -1.14 55.79
N SER A 394 8.40 -2.32 56.18
CA SER A 394 7.62 -2.55 57.39
C SER A 394 7.97 -3.88 58.01
N PRO A 395 7.99 -4.02 59.32
CA PRO A 395 8.21 -5.30 59.99
C PRO A 395 6.89 -6.02 60.23
N GLY A 396 6.98 -7.34 60.18
CA GLY A 396 5.89 -8.27 60.34
C GLY A 396 5.30 -8.39 61.74
N VAL A 397 4.15 -9.03 61.84
CA VAL A 397 3.77 -9.91 62.95
C VAL A 397 2.87 -11.01 62.38
N ALA A 398 3.08 -12.19 62.91
CA ALA A 398 2.42 -13.44 62.58
C ALA A 398 1.08 -13.59 63.28
N GLU A 399 0.30 -14.61 62.74
CA GLU A 399 -0.54 -15.55 63.42
C GLU A 399 -2.00 -15.16 63.80
N THR A 400 -2.91 -15.88 63.31
CA THR A 400 -3.75 -16.96 63.85
C THR A 400 -5.14 -17.00 63.24
N ALA A 401 -5.53 -18.21 62.89
CA ALA A 401 -6.86 -18.58 62.44
C ALA A 401 -7.91 -18.47 63.56
N ALA A 402 -9.14 -17.94 63.25
CA ALA A 402 -10.38 -18.36 63.90
C ALA A 402 -11.63 -17.80 63.21
N ALA A 403 -12.48 -18.74 62.80
CA ALA A 403 -13.95 -18.78 62.91
C ALA A 403 -14.83 -17.61 62.47
N ALA A 404 -15.74 -17.98 61.60
CA ALA A 404 -16.90 -17.31 61.07
C ALA A 404 -17.84 -16.67 62.11
N ARG A 405 -18.34 -15.45 61.77
CA ARG A 405 -19.67 -14.97 62.23
C ARG A 405 -20.24 -14.05 61.15
N PRO A 406 -21.58 -14.15 60.85
CA PRO A 406 -22.25 -13.35 59.85
C PRO A 406 -22.57 -11.94 60.41
N GLY A 407 -22.22 -10.92 59.68
CA GLY A 407 -22.52 -9.51 59.95
C GLY A 407 -23.57 -8.95 58.99
N PRO A 408 -24.23 -7.85 59.32
CA PRO A 408 -25.57 -7.49 58.88
C PRO A 408 -25.58 -6.88 57.47
N SER A 409 -26.72 -7.13 56.82
CA SER A 409 -27.11 -6.58 55.53
C SER A 409 -27.20 -5.05 55.56
N PHE A 410 -26.44 -4.38 54.70
CA PHE A 410 -26.61 -2.96 54.41
C PHE A 410 -27.54 -2.78 53.22
N THR A 411 -28.70 -2.16 53.48
CA THR A 411 -29.59 -1.58 52.47
C THR A 411 -28.94 -0.38 51.80
N PRO A 412 -28.95 -0.26 50.48
CA PRO A 412 -28.39 0.90 49.81
C PRO A 412 -29.35 2.10 49.95
N SER A 413 -28.81 3.21 50.43
CA SER A 413 -29.46 4.53 50.43
C SER A 413 -29.58 5.07 48.99
N PRO A 414 -30.66 5.81 48.70
CA PRO A 414 -30.90 6.32 47.36
C PRO A 414 -29.91 7.41 46.98
N ARG A 415 -29.40 7.30 45.76
CA ARG A 415 -28.50 8.22 45.10
C ARG A 415 -29.18 9.57 44.89
N PRO A 416 -28.54 10.72 45.20
CA PRO A 416 -29.11 12.02 44.88
C PRO A 416 -29.15 12.23 43.37
N GLN A 417 -30.26 12.70 42.85
CA GLN A 417 -30.43 13.12 41.45
C GLN A 417 -29.63 14.38 41.19
N PRO A 418 -29.02 14.52 39.98
CA PRO A 418 -28.35 15.76 39.61
C PRO A 418 -29.39 16.86 39.38
N THR A 419 -29.28 17.94 40.12
CA THR A 419 -30.00 19.20 39.85
C THR A 419 -29.52 19.81 38.55
N ALA A 420 -30.46 20.14 37.67
CA ALA A 420 -30.18 20.83 36.41
C ALA A 420 -29.58 22.23 36.69
N PRO A 421 -28.61 22.68 35.87
CA PRO A 421 -28.08 24.03 35.99
C PRO A 421 -29.11 25.09 35.55
N PRO A 422 -29.05 26.31 36.13
CA PRO A 422 -30.02 27.36 35.85
C PRO A 422 -29.88 27.84 34.39
N ARG A 423 -31.02 28.00 33.72
CA ARG A 423 -31.14 28.60 32.38
C ARG A 423 -30.57 30.00 32.41
N GLN A 424 -29.52 30.25 31.68
CA GLN A 424 -29.04 31.60 31.36
C GLN A 424 -29.95 32.20 30.28
N SER A 425 -30.46 33.37 30.56
CA SER A 425 -31.26 34.20 29.65
C SER A 425 -30.39 34.63 28.43
N PRO A 426 -30.97 34.75 27.24
CA PRO A 426 -30.21 35.14 26.05
C PRO A 426 -29.80 36.62 26.16
N SER A 427 -28.47 36.87 26.07
CA SER A 427 -27.93 38.22 25.89
C SER A 427 -28.30 38.73 24.49
N ARG A 428 -28.95 39.87 24.47
CA ARG A 428 -29.26 40.64 23.26
C ARG A 428 -27.97 41.01 22.57
N PHE A 429 -27.74 40.47 21.37
CA PHE A 429 -26.81 41.03 20.40
C PHE A 429 -27.50 42.24 19.72
N PRO A 430 -26.80 43.37 19.49
CA PRO A 430 -27.33 44.46 18.69
C PRO A 430 -27.42 44.05 17.21
N ALA A 431 -28.46 44.49 16.54
CA ALA A 431 -28.74 44.25 15.13
C ALA A 431 -27.65 44.90 14.24
N PRO A 432 -27.31 44.25 13.09
CA PRO A 432 -26.41 44.87 12.13
C PRO A 432 -27.08 46.07 11.43
N GLU A 433 -26.28 47.14 11.26
CA GLU A 433 -26.67 48.31 10.48
C GLU A 433 -26.88 47.94 9.00
N PRO A 434 -27.77 48.65 8.28
CA PRO A 434 -28.07 48.34 6.88
C PRO A 434 -26.94 48.77 5.96
N ALA A 435 -26.65 47.89 4.98
CA ALA A 435 -25.70 48.12 3.90
C ALA A 435 -26.05 49.35 3.07
N VAL A 436 -25.05 50.21 2.87
CA VAL A 436 -25.10 51.35 1.93
C VAL A 436 -24.95 50.78 0.53
N THR A 437 -26.01 50.89 -0.25
CA THR A 437 -26.00 50.68 -1.70
C THR A 437 -25.34 51.90 -2.36
N VAL A 438 -24.26 51.64 -3.10
CA VAL A 438 -23.65 52.64 -3.99
C VAL A 438 -24.21 52.43 -5.40
N ASP A 439 -25.04 53.36 -5.85
CA ASP A 439 -25.51 53.41 -7.24
C ASP A 439 -24.39 53.97 -8.16
N LEU A 440 -24.04 53.21 -9.17
CA LEU A 440 -23.15 53.62 -10.27
C LEU A 440 -23.99 53.96 -11.50
N THR A 441 -24.39 55.26 -11.60
CA THR A 441 -24.84 55.81 -12.90
C THR A 441 -24.36 57.25 -13.05
N GLY A 442 -23.51 57.46 -14.05
CA GLY A 442 -23.61 58.56 -15.00
C GLY A 442 -22.83 59.82 -14.79
N SER A 443 -21.88 60.03 -15.65
CA SER A 443 -21.63 61.25 -16.55
C SER A 443 -20.82 62.47 -16.04
N ASP A 444 -19.72 62.65 -16.77
CA ASP A 444 -19.18 63.93 -17.33
C ASP A 444 -18.88 65.14 -16.46
N GLY A 445 -17.64 65.65 -16.59
CA GLY A 445 -17.31 67.10 -16.40
C GLY A 445 -15.95 67.33 -15.75
N SER A 446 -14.92 67.57 -16.54
CA SER A 446 -13.71 68.39 -16.20
C SER A 446 -14.01 69.88 -16.14
N PRO A 447 -13.09 70.84 -15.81
CA PRO A 447 -11.88 70.83 -14.95
C PRO A 447 -11.78 72.07 -14.01
N SER A 448 -10.81 72.15 -13.13
CA SER A 448 -10.02 73.36 -12.78
C SER A 448 -9.26 73.21 -11.45
N GLY A 449 -7.94 73.37 -11.49
CA GLY A 449 -7.09 73.52 -10.30
C GLY A 449 -7.16 75.02 -9.81
N PRO A 450 -6.22 75.54 -8.99
CA PRO A 450 -5.03 74.98 -8.32
C PRO A 450 -4.89 75.47 -6.83
N GLY A 451 -3.91 74.91 -6.09
CA GLY A 451 -3.55 75.46 -4.78
C GLY A 451 -2.45 74.72 -4.02
N GLN A 452 -1.26 75.24 -4.13
CA GLN A 452 -0.04 74.90 -3.37
C GLN A 452 0.19 75.98 -2.29
N PRO A 453 1.29 75.94 -1.45
CA PRO A 453 1.85 75.03 -0.47
C PRO A 453 1.99 75.70 0.94
N PRO A 454 2.90 75.46 1.88
CA PRO A 454 4.33 75.20 1.90
C PRO A 454 4.78 74.23 3.05
N GLY A 455 5.93 73.61 3.08
CA GLY A 455 7.27 74.04 3.21
C GLY A 455 8.10 73.16 4.11
N GLY A 456 9.35 72.89 3.74
CA GLY A 456 10.46 72.88 4.67
C GLY A 456 11.36 71.65 4.67
N GLY A 457 12.59 71.74 4.08
CA GLY A 457 13.79 71.19 4.61
C GLY A 457 14.64 70.32 3.71
N HIS A 458 15.49 70.91 2.93
CA HIS A 458 16.68 70.36 2.26
C HIS A 458 17.94 70.41 3.17
N PRO A 459 19.17 69.95 2.83
CA PRO A 459 19.77 69.23 1.70
C PRO A 459 20.92 68.27 2.15
N PRO A 460 21.96 67.81 1.38
CA PRO A 460 22.20 67.83 -0.07
C PRO A 460 22.84 66.52 -0.61
N ASP A 461 22.83 66.38 -1.97
CA ASP A 461 23.55 65.53 -2.85
C ASP A 461 25.09 65.60 -2.77
N PRO A 462 25.88 64.63 -3.35
CA PRO A 462 26.24 64.82 -4.76
C PRO A 462 26.37 63.54 -5.66
N ALA A 463 25.95 63.74 -6.89
CA ALA A 463 26.53 63.36 -8.19
C ALA A 463 27.20 62.00 -8.42
N HIS A 464 26.71 61.21 -9.34
CA HIS A 464 27.39 61.01 -10.64
C HIS A 464 26.50 60.23 -11.65
N ALA A 465 26.71 60.64 -12.87
CA ALA A 465 26.10 60.31 -14.13
C ALA A 465 26.22 58.83 -14.54
N GLY A 466 25.27 58.35 -15.38
CA GLY A 466 25.45 57.17 -16.18
C GLY A 466 24.15 56.67 -16.79
N GLY A 467 23.82 57.11 -18.01
CA GLY A 467 22.74 56.58 -18.82
C GLY A 467 22.97 55.12 -19.18
N GLY A 468 21.93 54.30 -19.10
CA GLY A 468 21.90 52.93 -19.53
C GLY A 468 20.55 52.57 -20.12
N THR A 469 20.52 52.41 -21.42
CA THR A 469 19.45 51.91 -22.27
C THR A 469 18.93 50.57 -21.78
N PRO A 470 17.65 50.20 -21.96
CA PRO A 470 17.10 48.91 -21.58
C PRO A 470 17.69 47.79 -22.46
N VAL A 471 18.24 46.78 -21.80
CA VAL A 471 18.77 45.54 -22.41
C VAL A 471 17.58 44.64 -22.76
N PRO A 472 17.48 44.12 -24.01
CA PRO A 472 16.47 43.17 -24.39
C PRO A 472 16.77 41.78 -23.76
N PRO A 473 15.76 40.93 -23.50
CA PRO A 473 15.98 39.61 -22.91
C PRO A 473 16.77 38.71 -23.83
N ALA A 474 17.71 37.96 -23.25
CA ALA A 474 18.58 37.02 -23.94
C ALA A 474 17.76 35.91 -24.62
N PRO A 475 18.18 35.45 -25.82
CA PRO A 475 17.50 34.38 -26.53
C PRO A 475 17.72 33.06 -25.78
N ARG A 476 16.65 32.24 -25.67
CA ARG A 476 16.68 30.87 -25.16
C ARG A 476 17.60 30.04 -26.07
N ARG A 477 18.66 29.47 -25.50
CA ARG A 477 19.51 28.49 -26.19
C ARG A 477 18.67 27.21 -26.37
N THR A 478 18.32 26.94 -27.62
CA THR A 478 17.86 25.62 -28.05
C THR A 478 19.12 24.75 -28.13
N LEU A 479 19.21 23.73 -27.30
CA LEU A 479 20.21 22.68 -27.45
C LEU A 479 19.77 21.84 -28.66
N VAL A 480 20.47 21.97 -29.75
CA VAL A 480 20.42 21.02 -30.88
C VAL A 480 21.33 19.88 -30.47
N PHE A 481 20.75 18.70 -30.28
CA PHE A 481 21.54 17.47 -30.19
C PHE A 481 21.93 17.11 -31.61
N ASP A 482 23.23 17.16 -31.90
CA ASP A 482 23.82 16.52 -33.10
C ASP A 482 23.75 15.00 -32.88
N ASP A 483 22.92 14.33 -33.66
CA ASP A 483 22.83 12.87 -33.78
C ASP A 483 24.01 12.30 -34.59
N ASP A 484 25.23 12.44 -34.08
CA ASP A 484 26.37 11.65 -34.55
C ASP A 484 26.73 10.62 -33.49
N LEU A 485 26.02 9.49 -33.53
CA LEU A 485 26.43 8.26 -32.85
C LEU A 485 27.66 7.70 -33.59
N ASP A 486 28.83 7.98 -33.05
CA ASP A 486 30.09 7.31 -33.45
C ASP A 486 29.94 5.81 -33.11
N VAL A 487 29.61 5.03 -34.13
CA VAL A 487 29.59 3.56 -34.04
C VAL A 487 31.03 3.07 -34.07
N PRO A 488 31.52 2.41 -33.03
CA PRO A 488 32.90 1.88 -33.01
C PRO A 488 33.17 0.92 -34.17
N ASP A 489 34.36 0.99 -34.75
CA ASP A 489 34.79 0.26 -35.97
C ASP A 489 34.72 -1.28 -35.90
N PHE A 490 34.50 -1.85 -34.71
CA PHE A 490 34.34 -3.29 -34.53
C PHE A 490 32.90 -3.80 -34.78
N LEU A 491 31.94 -2.90 -35.07
CA LEU A 491 30.57 -3.22 -35.41
C LEU A 491 30.21 -2.88 -36.86
N LYS A 492 31.22 -2.47 -37.69
CA LYS A 492 31.15 -2.41 -39.14
C LYS A 492 31.70 -3.72 -39.69
#